data_b3b62b4f6d4987fabf95c615eb8dc27e
#
_entry.id   b3b62b4f6d4987fabf95c615eb8dc27e
#
_cell.length_a   1.000
_cell.length_b   1.000
_cell.length_c   1.000
_cell.angle_alpha   90.00
_cell.angle_beta   90.00
_cell.angle_gamma   90.00
#
_symmetry.space_group_name_H-M   'P 1'
#
loop_
_entity.id
_entity.type
_entity.pdbx_description
1 polymer ?
#
loop_
_entity_poly.entity_id
_entity_poly.type
_entity_poly.pdbx_seq_one_letter_code
_entity_poly.pdbx_strand_id
1 'polypeptide(L)'
;QSTYQFTLLEGRATLRGIAISAAFATLLAVAIVIADFIVRYPQDLNVPLPQGLLFYPAIGFVAEIVFHIVPLALVLLALKPFAGWIGEGRAVWGGILLVAVVEPTFQVLFLGSALTWADVYTWVHVFAIAVLQLIVFRRFDFASMYAFRLFYYACWHILWGVIRLEVLF
;
A
#
# COMPACT_ATOMS: atom_id res chain seq x y z
N GLN A 1 -0.59 -23.66 -14.94
CA GLN A 1 0.18 -22.66 -14.17
C GLN A 1 -0.39 -22.61 -12.77
N SER A 2 0.46 -22.67 -11.73
CA SER A 2 0.01 -22.62 -10.33
C SER A 2 -0.60 -21.25 -10.03
N THR A 3 -1.77 -21.23 -9.41
CA THR A 3 -2.51 -20.03 -9.00
C THR A 3 -1.75 -19.24 -7.89
N TYR A 4 -0.78 -19.89 -7.23
CA TYR A 4 0.04 -19.34 -6.13
C TYR A 4 1.40 -18.79 -6.58
N GLN A 5 1.58 -18.44 -7.87
CA GLN A 5 2.84 -17.85 -8.33
C GLN A 5 2.91 -16.37 -7.96
N PHE A 6 3.86 -16.06 -7.05
CA PHE A 6 4.29 -14.73 -6.71
C PHE A 6 5.79 -14.64 -6.96
N THR A 7 6.22 -13.71 -7.82
CA THR A 7 7.61 -13.58 -8.27
C THR A 7 8.24 -12.28 -7.76
N LEU A 8 9.56 -12.26 -7.65
CA LEU A 8 10.31 -11.05 -7.28
C LEU A 8 10.49 -10.12 -8.48
N LEU A 9 10.79 -10.69 -9.66
CA LEU A 9 11.03 -9.98 -10.91
C LEU A 9 10.59 -10.84 -12.09
N GLU A 10 9.90 -10.25 -13.06
CA GLU A 10 9.45 -10.92 -14.29
C GLU A 10 9.92 -10.23 -15.61
N GLY A 11 11.01 -9.48 -15.57
CA GLY A 11 11.59 -8.86 -16.75
C GLY A 11 10.69 -7.81 -17.42
N ARG A 12 10.19 -8.06 -18.65
CA ARG A 12 9.31 -7.11 -19.37
C ARG A 12 7.98 -6.86 -18.68
N ALA A 13 7.46 -7.84 -17.94
CA ALA A 13 6.24 -7.67 -17.15
C ALA A 13 6.46 -6.69 -16.01
N THR A 14 7.63 -6.65 -15.39
CA THR A 14 8.02 -5.67 -14.36
C THR A 14 7.90 -4.22 -14.84
N LEU A 15 8.43 -3.90 -16.02
CA LEU A 15 8.35 -2.52 -16.55
C LEU A 15 6.90 -2.08 -16.76
N ARG A 16 6.05 -2.97 -17.28
CA ARG A 16 4.62 -2.70 -17.40
C ARG A 16 3.94 -2.56 -16.03
N GLY A 17 4.30 -3.41 -15.10
CA GLY A 17 3.81 -3.37 -13.72
C GLY A 17 4.19 -2.05 -13.05
N ILE A 18 5.42 -1.58 -13.18
CA ILE A 18 5.88 -0.28 -12.65
C ILE A 18 5.08 0.88 -13.26
N ALA A 19 4.85 0.89 -14.57
CA ALA A 19 4.06 1.95 -15.22
C ALA A 19 2.62 2.00 -14.73
N ILE A 20 1.97 0.82 -14.57
CA ILE A 20 0.63 0.71 -14.01
C ILE A 20 0.61 1.15 -12.53
N SER A 21 1.61 0.74 -11.77
CA SER A 21 1.78 1.14 -10.37
C SER A 21 1.92 2.65 -10.22
N ALA A 22 2.73 3.29 -11.06
CA ALA A 22 2.89 4.74 -11.06
C ALA A 22 1.55 5.46 -11.31
N ALA A 23 0.76 4.99 -12.28
CA ALA A 23 -0.53 5.58 -12.61
C ALA A 23 -1.53 5.48 -11.44
N PHE A 24 -1.70 4.29 -10.85
CA PHE A 24 -2.62 4.10 -9.72
C PHE A 24 -2.14 4.81 -8.45
N ALA A 25 -0.83 4.76 -8.16
CA ALA A 25 -0.25 5.44 -7.01
C ALA A 25 -0.45 6.96 -7.11
N THR A 26 -0.23 7.55 -8.29
CA THR A 26 -0.46 8.97 -8.52
C THR A 26 -1.94 9.33 -8.35
N LEU A 27 -2.86 8.52 -8.88
CA LEU A 27 -4.30 8.75 -8.73
C LEU A 27 -4.72 8.76 -7.25
N LEU A 28 -4.23 7.80 -6.46
CA LEU A 28 -4.51 7.76 -5.03
C LEU A 28 -3.81 8.88 -4.26
N ALA A 29 -2.59 9.26 -4.66
CA ALA A 29 -1.91 10.41 -4.08
C ALA A 29 -2.69 11.72 -4.33
N VAL A 30 -3.27 11.91 -5.52
CA VAL A 30 -4.17 13.05 -5.78
C VAL A 30 -5.40 13.01 -4.87
N ALA A 31 -5.99 11.83 -4.66
CA ALA A 31 -7.16 11.70 -3.80
C ALA A 31 -6.87 12.11 -2.33
N ILE A 32 -5.72 11.68 -1.77
CA ILE A 32 -5.32 12.06 -0.41
C ILE A 32 -4.92 13.53 -0.32
N VAL A 33 -4.30 14.10 -1.36
CA VAL A 33 -4.03 15.55 -1.44
C VAL A 33 -5.31 16.36 -1.38
N ILE A 34 -6.34 15.98 -2.14
CA ILE A 34 -7.66 16.62 -2.07
C ILE A 34 -8.27 16.48 -0.67
N ALA A 35 -8.16 15.30 -0.08
CA ALA A 35 -8.65 15.06 1.28
C ALA A 35 -7.92 15.92 2.33
N ASP A 36 -6.65 16.21 2.17
CA ASP A 36 -5.87 17.04 3.08
C ASP A 36 -6.39 18.48 3.17
N PHE A 37 -6.98 19.03 2.11
CA PHE A 37 -7.66 20.33 2.16
C PHE A 37 -8.91 20.31 3.06
N ILE A 38 -9.53 19.17 3.23
CA ILE A 38 -10.77 19.00 4.01
C ILE A 38 -10.45 18.57 5.44
N VAL A 39 -9.62 17.51 5.58
CA VAL A 39 -9.29 16.86 6.86
C VAL A 39 -8.20 17.62 7.61
N ARG A 40 -7.25 18.23 6.89
CA ARG A 40 -6.06 18.90 7.42
C ARG A 40 -5.25 17.99 8.35
N TYR A 41 -4.52 17.06 7.75
CA TYR A 41 -3.61 16.20 8.49
C TYR A 41 -2.57 17.00 9.28
N PRO A 42 -2.02 16.47 10.39
CA PRO A 42 -1.05 17.17 11.21
C PRO A 42 0.12 17.75 10.43
N GLN A 43 0.62 18.93 10.85
CA GLN A 43 1.72 19.61 10.16
C GLN A 43 3.01 18.77 10.13
N ASP A 44 3.27 18.05 11.21
CA ASP A 44 4.45 17.21 11.43
C ASP A 44 4.31 15.77 10.91
N LEU A 45 3.27 15.51 10.08
CA LEU A 45 3.01 14.18 9.53
C LEU A 45 4.20 13.63 8.71
N ASN A 46 4.92 14.50 8.02
CA ASN A 46 5.94 14.11 7.05
C ASN A 46 7.36 14.28 7.58
N VAL A 47 8.22 13.30 7.31
CA VAL A 47 9.66 13.41 7.56
C VAL A 47 10.25 14.44 6.62
N PRO A 48 10.93 15.49 7.13
CA PRO A 48 11.47 16.57 6.30
C PRO A 48 12.59 16.10 5.38
N LEU A 49 12.87 16.90 4.34
CA LEU A 49 14.03 16.70 3.48
C LEU A 49 15.32 17.18 4.21
N PRO A 50 16.48 16.54 3.96
CA PRO A 50 16.70 15.43 3.02
C PRO A 50 16.41 14.04 3.59
N GLN A 51 16.13 13.91 4.88
CA GLN A 51 15.94 12.62 5.58
C GLN A 51 14.84 11.77 4.96
N GLY A 52 13.75 12.40 4.51
CA GLY A 52 12.62 11.74 3.87
C GLY A 52 13.01 10.93 2.62
N LEU A 53 14.06 11.36 1.87
CA LEU A 53 14.52 10.63 0.68
C LEU A 53 15.06 9.23 0.98
N LEU A 54 15.59 9.01 2.18
CA LEU A 54 16.06 7.71 2.62
C LEU A 54 15.02 6.99 3.47
N PHE A 55 14.31 7.74 4.32
CA PHE A 55 13.32 7.18 5.23
C PHE A 55 12.18 6.48 4.49
N TYR A 56 11.53 7.17 3.53
CA TYR A 56 10.34 6.62 2.86
C TYR A 56 10.62 5.37 2.03
N PRO A 57 11.70 5.26 1.24
CA PRO A 57 12.04 3.98 0.62
C PRO A 57 12.30 2.87 1.63
N ALA A 58 13.05 3.14 2.70
CA ALA A 58 13.38 2.13 3.69
C ALA A 58 12.14 1.63 4.44
N ILE A 59 11.33 2.54 5.00
CA ILE A 59 10.12 2.15 5.73
C ILE A 59 9.07 1.54 4.79
N GLY A 60 9.00 2.00 3.55
CA GLY A 60 8.15 1.41 2.53
C GLY A 60 8.50 -0.04 2.24
N PHE A 61 9.78 -0.36 2.11
CA PHE A 61 10.24 -1.75 1.94
C PHE A 61 9.86 -2.62 3.14
N VAL A 62 10.09 -2.12 4.36
CA VAL A 62 9.73 -2.83 5.59
C VAL A 62 8.21 -3.06 5.65
N ALA A 63 7.41 -2.05 5.31
CA ALA A 63 5.96 -2.15 5.31
C ALA A 63 5.45 -3.21 4.31
N GLU A 64 6.04 -3.31 3.10
CA GLU A 64 5.68 -4.36 2.15
C GLU A 64 5.94 -5.77 2.70
N ILE A 65 7.05 -5.95 3.41
CA ILE A 65 7.36 -7.25 4.01
C ILE A 65 6.39 -7.57 5.16
N VAL A 66 6.22 -6.62 6.09
CA VAL A 66 5.50 -6.84 7.35
C VAL A 66 3.99 -6.91 7.16
N PHE A 67 3.42 -6.04 6.32
CA PHE A 67 1.97 -5.92 6.17
C PHE A 67 1.41 -6.69 4.96
N HIS A 68 2.23 -7.03 3.97
CA HIS A 68 1.76 -7.69 2.75
C HIS A 68 2.37 -9.07 2.55
N ILE A 69 3.69 -9.20 2.41
CA ILE A 69 4.33 -10.46 2.02
C ILE A 69 4.17 -11.52 3.10
N VAL A 70 4.59 -11.22 4.33
CA VAL A 70 4.53 -12.19 5.43
C VAL A 70 3.09 -12.58 5.77
N PRO A 71 2.14 -11.63 5.96
CA PRO A 71 0.75 -12.00 6.20
C PRO A 71 0.12 -12.79 5.05
N LEU A 72 0.39 -12.41 3.79
CA LEU A 72 -0.16 -13.12 2.64
C LEU A 72 0.37 -14.57 2.58
N ALA A 73 1.67 -14.77 2.80
CA ALA A 73 2.27 -16.10 2.83
C ALA A 73 1.64 -16.97 3.94
N LEU A 74 1.47 -16.41 5.14
CA LEU A 74 0.85 -17.12 6.28
C LEU A 74 -0.61 -17.47 6.01
N VAL A 75 -1.40 -16.52 5.49
CA VAL A 75 -2.81 -16.75 5.15
C VAL A 75 -2.96 -17.80 4.06
N LEU A 76 -2.17 -17.71 2.98
CA LEU A 76 -2.23 -18.70 1.89
C LEU A 76 -1.76 -20.08 2.36
N LEU A 77 -0.76 -20.16 3.23
CA LEU A 77 -0.34 -21.42 3.83
C LEU A 77 -1.46 -22.03 4.69
N ALA A 78 -2.14 -21.23 5.50
CA ALA A 78 -3.27 -21.66 6.32
C ALA A 78 -4.49 -22.09 5.47
N LEU A 79 -4.73 -21.43 4.33
CA LEU A 79 -5.84 -21.75 3.43
C LEU A 79 -5.53 -22.95 2.50
N LYS A 80 -4.27 -23.33 2.34
CA LYS A 80 -3.84 -24.39 1.42
C LYS A 80 -4.58 -25.73 1.63
N PRO A 81 -4.77 -26.24 2.87
CA PRO A 81 -5.53 -27.49 3.07
C PRO A 81 -6.98 -27.43 2.60
N PHE A 82 -7.58 -26.24 2.59
CA PHE A 82 -8.97 -25.99 2.23
C PHE A 82 -9.14 -25.58 0.76
N ALA A 83 -8.06 -25.36 0.03
CA ALA A 83 -8.08 -24.83 -1.34
C ALA A 83 -8.83 -25.73 -2.32
N GLY A 84 -8.79 -27.06 -2.14
CA GLY A 84 -9.55 -28.02 -2.93
C GLY A 84 -11.06 -27.89 -2.76
N TRP A 85 -11.52 -27.49 -1.57
CA TRP A 85 -12.93 -27.30 -1.25
C TRP A 85 -13.43 -25.89 -1.62
N ILE A 86 -12.66 -24.85 -1.30
CA ILE A 86 -13.01 -23.45 -1.54
C ILE A 86 -12.79 -23.07 -3.02
N GLY A 87 -11.80 -23.69 -3.68
CA GLY A 87 -11.24 -23.32 -4.97
C GLY A 87 -10.04 -22.40 -4.82
N GLU A 88 -8.91 -22.75 -5.47
CA GLU A 88 -7.63 -21.99 -5.35
C GLU A 88 -7.77 -20.49 -5.62
N GLY A 89 -8.51 -20.12 -6.68
CA GLY A 89 -8.73 -18.72 -7.03
C GLY A 89 -9.42 -17.93 -5.91
N ARG A 90 -10.44 -18.53 -5.29
CA ARG A 90 -11.17 -17.89 -4.16
C ARG A 90 -10.30 -17.80 -2.92
N ALA A 91 -9.48 -18.83 -2.64
CA ALA A 91 -8.54 -18.79 -1.53
C ALA A 91 -7.53 -17.64 -1.67
N VAL A 92 -6.98 -17.44 -2.88
CA VAL A 92 -6.04 -16.33 -3.14
C VAL A 92 -6.72 -14.97 -3.01
N TRP A 93 -7.92 -14.78 -3.58
CA TRP A 93 -8.63 -13.50 -3.47
C TRP A 93 -9.08 -13.22 -2.04
N GLY A 94 -9.57 -14.22 -1.31
CA GLY A 94 -9.87 -14.11 0.12
C GLY A 94 -8.65 -13.74 0.95
N GLY A 95 -7.50 -14.35 0.64
CA GLY A 95 -6.22 -14.03 1.27
C GLY A 95 -5.79 -12.58 1.01
N ILE A 96 -5.89 -12.10 -0.24
CA ILE A 96 -5.59 -10.71 -0.60
C ILE A 96 -6.47 -9.73 0.20
N LEU A 97 -7.79 -9.93 0.22
CA LEU A 97 -8.71 -9.05 0.93
C LEU A 97 -8.48 -9.07 2.45
N LEU A 98 -8.22 -10.24 3.02
CA LEU A 98 -7.92 -10.38 4.44
C LEU A 98 -6.62 -9.66 4.83
N VAL A 99 -5.58 -9.80 4.02
CA VAL A 99 -4.29 -9.14 4.26
C VAL A 99 -4.37 -7.64 4.05
N ALA A 100 -5.14 -7.17 3.07
CA ALA A 100 -5.30 -5.74 2.81
C ALA A 100 -5.91 -4.95 4.00
N VAL A 101 -6.60 -5.64 4.93
CA VAL A 101 -7.16 -5.04 6.16
C VAL A 101 -6.08 -4.76 7.21
N VAL A 102 -4.93 -5.45 7.17
CA VAL A 102 -3.93 -5.43 8.26
C VAL A 102 -3.29 -4.05 8.42
N GLU A 103 -2.72 -3.49 7.35
CA GLU A 103 -2.01 -2.20 7.42
C GLU A 103 -2.93 -1.04 7.84
N PRO A 104 -4.11 -0.81 7.21
CA PRO A 104 -4.99 0.28 7.62
C PRO A 104 -5.50 0.15 9.05
N THR A 105 -5.77 -1.09 9.49
CA THR A 105 -6.19 -1.34 10.88
C THR A 105 -5.07 -1.03 11.86
N PHE A 106 -3.83 -1.44 11.54
CA PHE A 106 -2.66 -1.09 12.34
C PHE A 106 -2.49 0.43 12.44
N GLN A 107 -2.58 1.17 11.33
CA GLN A 107 -2.40 2.61 11.32
C GLN A 107 -3.46 3.32 12.18
N VAL A 108 -4.73 2.95 12.06
CA VAL A 108 -5.81 3.61 12.79
C VAL A 108 -5.83 3.25 14.27
N LEU A 109 -5.61 1.97 14.63
CA LEU A 109 -5.72 1.52 16.02
C LEU A 109 -4.47 1.82 16.86
N PHE A 110 -3.28 1.82 16.26
CA PHE A 110 -2.01 1.94 16.99
C PHE A 110 -1.35 3.31 16.83
N LEU A 111 -1.71 4.08 15.83
CA LEU A 111 -1.16 5.41 15.60
C LEU A 111 -2.17 6.53 15.86
N GLY A 112 -3.46 6.22 15.93
CA GLY A 112 -4.54 7.16 16.24
C GLY A 112 -4.87 7.24 17.73
N SER A 113 -5.31 8.41 18.19
CA SER A 113 -5.70 8.66 19.60
C SER A 113 -7.22 8.58 19.83
N ALA A 114 -8.03 8.83 18.81
CA ALA A 114 -9.49 8.74 18.83
C ALA A 114 -10.01 8.53 17.41
N LEU A 115 -11.10 7.75 17.24
CA LEU A 115 -11.70 7.53 15.93
C LEU A 115 -12.41 8.79 15.43
N THR A 116 -11.87 9.37 14.37
CA THR A 116 -12.41 10.54 13.67
C THR A 116 -12.82 10.17 12.23
N TRP A 117 -13.49 11.08 11.54
CA TRP A 117 -13.75 10.90 10.10
C TRP A 117 -12.46 10.84 9.27
N ALA A 118 -11.39 11.51 9.72
CA ALA A 118 -10.07 11.41 9.13
C ALA A 118 -9.54 9.97 9.18
N ASP A 119 -9.70 9.30 10.32
CA ASP A 119 -9.25 7.91 10.50
C ASP A 119 -10.05 6.94 9.62
N VAL A 120 -11.37 7.15 9.51
CA VAL A 120 -12.22 6.35 8.60
C VAL A 120 -11.77 6.52 7.15
N TYR A 121 -11.55 7.77 6.71
CA TYR A 121 -11.04 8.03 5.37
C TYR A 121 -9.66 7.40 5.16
N THR A 122 -8.74 7.60 6.11
CA THR A 122 -7.38 7.03 6.06
C THR A 122 -7.45 5.50 5.98
N TRP A 123 -8.30 4.86 6.78
CA TRP A 123 -8.49 3.41 6.74
C TRP A 123 -8.95 2.94 5.35
N VAL A 124 -9.99 3.55 4.80
CA VAL A 124 -10.52 3.20 3.47
C VAL A 124 -9.48 3.44 2.39
N HIS A 125 -8.75 4.56 2.48
CA HIS A 125 -7.72 4.93 1.51
C HIS A 125 -6.53 3.97 1.53
N VAL A 126 -6.00 3.65 2.72
CA VAL A 126 -4.89 2.69 2.88
C VAL A 126 -5.32 1.27 2.52
N PHE A 127 -6.58 0.88 2.81
CA PHE A 127 -7.14 -0.39 2.36
C PHE A 127 -7.15 -0.48 0.82
N ALA A 128 -7.57 0.59 0.13
CA ALA A 128 -7.56 0.63 -1.33
C ALA A 128 -6.13 0.52 -1.90
N ILE A 129 -5.15 1.20 -1.27
CA ILE A 129 -3.72 1.07 -1.60
C ILE A 129 -3.29 -0.39 -1.45
N ALA A 130 -3.53 -1.01 -0.28
CA ALA A 130 -3.12 -2.38 0.00
C ALA A 130 -3.72 -3.40 -0.98
N VAL A 131 -5.02 -3.27 -1.31
CA VAL A 131 -5.67 -4.12 -2.31
C VAL A 131 -5.00 -3.97 -3.68
N LEU A 132 -4.77 -2.75 -4.14
CA LEU A 132 -4.15 -2.51 -5.46
C LEU A 132 -2.70 -3.01 -5.49
N GLN A 133 -1.93 -2.81 -4.43
CA GLN A 133 -0.56 -3.32 -4.31
C GLN A 133 -0.52 -4.86 -4.38
N LEU A 134 -1.39 -5.54 -3.65
CA LEU A 134 -1.48 -7.01 -3.68
C LEU A 134 -1.98 -7.54 -5.03
N ILE A 135 -2.86 -6.81 -5.74
CA ILE A 135 -3.27 -7.13 -7.11
C ILE A 135 -2.07 -6.97 -8.07
N VAL A 136 -1.31 -5.88 -7.94
CA VAL A 136 -0.10 -5.65 -8.73
C VAL A 136 0.93 -6.75 -8.47
N PHE A 137 1.17 -7.10 -7.21
CA PHE A 137 2.05 -8.21 -6.84
C PHE A 137 1.64 -9.52 -7.50
N ARG A 138 0.36 -9.86 -7.41
CA ARG A 138 -0.17 -11.08 -8.03
C ARG A 138 -0.08 -11.06 -9.56
N ARG A 139 -0.28 -9.89 -10.18
CA ARG A 139 -0.37 -9.75 -11.64
C ARG A 139 0.99 -9.63 -12.31
N PHE A 140 1.94 -9.05 -11.61
CA PHE A 140 3.29 -8.74 -12.08
C PHE A 140 4.32 -9.38 -11.14
N ASP A 141 4.86 -8.58 -10.21
CA ASP A 141 5.91 -9.01 -9.30
C ASP A 141 6.05 -8.07 -8.09
N PHE A 142 6.96 -8.43 -7.17
CA PHE A 142 7.26 -7.64 -5.98
C PHE A 142 7.82 -6.25 -6.32
N ALA A 143 8.71 -6.16 -7.32
CA ALA A 143 9.30 -4.88 -7.70
C ALA A 143 8.24 -3.89 -8.18
N SER A 144 7.22 -4.37 -8.92
CA SER A 144 6.08 -3.56 -9.35
C SER A 144 5.22 -3.10 -8.17
N MET A 145 4.98 -3.97 -7.18
CA MET A 145 4.26 -3.64 -5.95
C MET A 145 5.03 -2.61 -5.12
N TYR A 146 6.31 -2.81 -4.93
CA TYR A 146 7.16 -1.86 -4.19
C TYR A 146 7.28 -0.51 -4.92
N ALA A 147 7.37 -0.50 -6.25
CA ALA A 147 7.33 0.72 -7.05
C ALA A 147 6.04 1.52 -6.81
N PHE A 148 4.88 0.85 -6.66
CA PHE A 148 3.63 1.52 -6.31
C PHE A 148 3.79 2.35 -5.02
N ARG A 149 4.34 1.76 -3.96
CA ARG A 149 4.56 2.45 -2.69
C ARG A 149 5.56 3.61 -2.83
N LEU A 150 6.62 3.42 -3.59
CA LEU A 150 7.60 4.48 -3.84
C LEU A 150 6.97 5.68 -4.56
N PHE A 151 6.19 5.46 -5.61
CA PHE A 151 5.49 6.53 -6.32
C PHE A 151 4.46 7.24 -5.43
N TYR A 152 3.69 6.47 -4.65
CA TYR A 152 2.75 7.05 -3.70
C TYR A 152 3.47 7.92 -2.66
N TYR A 153 4.55 7.44 -2.07
CA TYR A 153 5.33 8.18 -1.09
C TYR A 153 6.01 9.41 -1.69
N ALA A 154 6.54 9.29 -2.90
CA ALA A 154 7.12 10.44 -3.62
C ALA A 154 6.08 11.56 -3.84
N CYS A 155 4.87 11.21 -4.21
CA CYS A 155 3.80 12.19 -4.43
C CYS A 155 3.25 12.76 -3.12
N TRP A 156 2.86 11.89 -2.17
CA TRP A 156 2.17 12.28 -0.95
C TRP A 156 3.12 12.82 0.14
N HIS A 157 4.16 12.07 0.48
CA HIS A 157 5.03 12.42 1.61
C HIS A 157 6.16 13.38 1.24
N ILE A 158 6.69 13.29 0.01
CA ILE A 158 7.81 14.13 -0.39
C ILE A 158 7.30 15.37 -1.10
N LEU A 159 6.68 15.23 -2.28
CA LEU A 159 6.27 16.38 -3.08
C LEU A 159 5.19 17.21 -2.37
N TRP A 160 4.06 16.60 -2.04
CA TRP A 160 2.99 17.28 -1.33
C TRP A 160 3.41 17.64 0.10
N GLY A 161 4.18 16.79 0.77
CA GLY A 161 4.70 17.04 2.12
C GLY A 161 5.44 18.37 2.27
N VAL A 162 6.17 18.81 1.23
CA VAL A 162 6.81 20.12 1.19
C VAL A 162 5.80 21.22 0.85
N ILE A 163 5.02 21.03 -0.20
CA ILE A 163 4.08 22.05 -0.72
C ILE A 163 3.00 22.39 0.32
N ARG A 164 2.47 21.39 1.03
CA ARG A 164 1.39 21.58 2.01
C ARG A 164 1.73 22.52 3.16
N LEU A 165 3.01 22.60 3.54
CA LEU A 165 3.47 23.48 4.61
C LEU A 165 3.33 24.98 4.23
N GLU A 166 3.40 25.29 2.95
CA GLU A 166 3.22 26.66 2.45
C GLU A 166 1.77 26.96 2.09
N VAL A 167 0.96 25.93 1.77
CA VAL A 167 -0.40 26.08 1.26
C VAL A 167 -1.46 25.95 2.35
N LEU A 168 -1.24 25.09 3.36
CA LEU A 168 -2.23 24.76 4.40
C LEU A 168 -1.90 25.38 5.76
N PHE A 169 -0.65 25.77 6.03
CA PHE A 169 -0.15 26.26 7.30
C PHE A 169 0.62 27.57 7.13
#